data_bd03d0022da29dd82fd9daa7b5fd97fb
#
_entry.id   bd03d0022da29dd82fd9daa7b5fd97fb
#
_cell.length_a   1.000
_cell.length_b   1.000
_cell.length_c   1.000
_cell.angle_alpha   90.00
_cell.angle_beta   90.00
_cell.angle_gamma   90.00
#
_symmetry.space_group_name_H-M   'P 1'
#
loop_
_entity.id
_entity.type
_entity.pdbx_description
1 polymer ?
#
loop_
_entity_poly.entity_id
_entity_poly.type
_entity_poly.pdbx_seq_one_letter_code
_entity_poly.pdbx_strand_id
1 'polypeptide(L)'
;MKQTRPWFGIVTLSFAVALALALVIGALGTVLGGAETSPPTQASEPSAGQQQTYEGMVTDARCGAKHQSSIGKTATDCTRACVHAGSQFALVDGDNTYLLEGHPTELKQAAGLRSTITGTLRGNTITVFSVARI
;
A
#
# COMPACT_ATOMS: atom_id res chain seq x y z
N MET A 1 21.02 -31.20 32.18
CA MET A 1 19.74 -31.05 32.88
C MET A 1 19.01 -29.84 32.28
N LYS A 2 18.01 -30.10 31.42
CA LYS A 2 17.21 -29.05 30.78
C LYS A 2 16.04 -28.69 31.67
N GLN A 3 15.99 -27.49 32.22
CA GLN A 3 14.83 -26.97 32.94
C GLN A 3 13.78 -26.53 31.90
N THR A 4 12.72 -27.30 31.80
CA THR A 4 11.49 -26.92 31.11
C THR A 4 10.68 -26.00 32.03
N ARG A 5 10.62 -24.70 31.69
CA ARG A 5 9.80 -23.71 32.42
C ARG A 5 8.33 -24.04 32.19
N PRO A 6 7.50 -24.15 33.23
CA PRO A 6 6.06 -24.40 33.08
C PRO A 6 5.35 -23.06 32.73
N TRP A 7 5.33 -22.73 31.46
CA TRP A 7 4.63 -21.52 30.99
C TRP A 7 3.16 -21.78 30.60
N PHE A 8 2.78 -23.05 30.56
CA PHE A 8 1.41 -23.46 30.18
C PHE A 8 0.35 -23.30 31.28
N GLY A 9 0.74 -23.05 32.53
CA GLY A 9 -0.20 -22.97 33.67
C GLY A 9 -0.88 -21.59 33.86
N ILE A 10 -0.34 -20.54 33.29
CA ILE A 10 -0.83 -19.16 33.56
C ILE A 10 -1.87 -18.71 32.49
N VAL A 11 -1.86 -19.31 31.30
CA VAL A 11 -2.74 -18.91 30.19
C VAL A 11 -4.16 -19.44 30.37
N THR A 12 -4.36 -20.56 31.07
CA THR A 12 -5.69 -21.19 31.22
C THR A 12 -6.57 -20.51 32.27
N LEU A 13 -6.00 -19.79 33.24
CA LEU A 13 -6.78 -19.16 34.32
C LEU A 13 -7.37 -17.80 33.87
N SER A 14 -6.78 -17.13 32.90
CA SER A 14 -7.23 -15.82 32.43
C SER A 14 -8.44 -15.89 31.50
N PHE A 15 -8.70 -17.01 30.83
CA PHE A 15 -9.86 -17.17 29.94
C PHE A 15 -11.18 -17.43 30.68
N ALA A 16 -11.15 -17.99 31.86
CA ALA A 16 -12.36 -18.32 32.63
C ALA A 16 -13.00 -17.07 33.27
N VAL A 17 -12.21 -16.04 33.60
CA VAL A 17 -12.72 -14.81 34.24
C VAL A 17 -13.31 -13.85 33.22
N ALA A 18 -12.84 -13.84 31.99
CA ALA A 18 -13.35 -12.96 30.95
C ALA A 18 -14.75 -13.33 30.44
N LEU A 19 -15.11 -14.63 30.48
CA LEU A 19 -16.41 -15.10 30.00
C LEU A 19 -17.57 -14.82 30.98
N ALA A 20 -17.29 -14.68 32.28
CA ALA A 20 -18.30 -14.41 33.30
C ALA A 20 -18.73 -12.94 33.36
N LEU A 21 -17.91 -12.00 32.91
CA LEU A 21 -18.23 -10.55 32.94
C LEU A 21 -19.06 -10.09 31.75
N ALA A 22 -19.09 -10.84 30.65
CA ALA A 22 -19.81 -10.45 29.44
C ALA A 22 -21.33 -10.64 29.47
N LEU A 23 -21.85 -11.42 30.46
CA LEU A 23 -23.29 -11.74 30.54
C LEU A 23 -24.10 -10.78 31.44
N VAL A 24 -23.50 -9.82 32.15
CA VAL A 24 -24.21 -8.97 33.08
C VAL A 24 -24.55 -7.58 32.48
N ILE A 25 -23.97 -7.17 31.34
CA ILE A 25 -24.15 -5.83 30.76
C ILE A 25 -25.21 -5.78 29.65
N GLY A 26 -25.86 -6.91 29.35
CA GLY A 26 -26.81 -7.03 28.22
C GLY A 26 -28.26 -6.62 28.47
N ALA A 27 -28.64 -6.06 29.62
CA ALA A 27 -30.06 -5.96 29.99
C ALA A 27 -30.59 -4.56 30.32
N LEU A 28 -29.86 -3.47 30.11
CA LEU A 28 -30.44 -2.12 30.33
C LEU A 28 -29.90 -1.14 29.29
N GLY A 29 -30.73 -0.78 28.30
CA GLY A 29 -30.40 0.33 27.43
C GLY A 29 -31.17 0.41 26.12
N THR A 30 -32.50 0.35 26.18
CA THR A 30 -33.31 0.90 25.09
C THR A 30 -33.66 2.34 25.43
N VAL A 31 -32.92 3.31 24.90
CA VAL A 31 -33.37 4.71 24.83
C VAL A 31 -33.08 5.26 23.45
N LEU A 32 -34.13 5.73 22.82
CA LEU A 32 -34.19 6.49 21.59
C LEU A 32 -33.13 7.59 21.53
N GLY A 33 -32.36 7.64 20.47
CA GLY A 33 -31.47 8.71 20.11
C GLY A 33 -31.01 8.51 18.70
N GLY A 34 -31.71 9.10 17.74
CA GLY A 34 -31.25 9.17 16.35
C GLY A 34 -29.95 9.98 16.31
N ALA A 35 -28.84 9.29 16.17
CA ALA A 35 -27.58 9.87 15.72
C ALA A 35 -27.33 9.29 14.35
N GLU A 36 -27.35 10.14 13.33
CA GLU A 36 -26.86 9.82 12.00
C GLU A 36 -25.41 9.38 12.11
N THR A 37 -25.22 8.10 12.16
CA THR A 37 -23.89 7.48 12.06
C THR A 37 -23.50 7.58 10.61
N SER A 38 -22.70 8.59 10.26
CA SER A 38 -21.97 8.62 9.01
C SER A 38 -21.24 7.28 8.87
N PRO A 39 -21.41 6.54 7.77
CA PRO A 39 -20.69 5.31 7.60
C PRO A 39 -19.19 5.61 7.64
N PRO A 40 -18.37 4.78 8.31
CA PRO A 40 -16.94 4.94 8.26
C PRO A 40 -16.55 4.89 6.78
N THR A 41 -15.80 5.90 6.34
CA THR A 41 -15.13 5.89 5.04
C THR A 41 -14.26 4.63 5.02
N GLN A 42 -14.78 3.57 4.44
CA GLN A 42 -14.00 2.38 4.15
C GLN A 42 -12.94 2.83 3.17
N ALA A 43 -11.69 2.90 3.64
CA ALA A 43 -10.56 2.88 2.74
C ALA A 43 -10.73 1.61 1.89
N SER A 44 -11.15 1.79 0.64
CA SER A 44 -11.38 0.69 -0.28
C SER A 44 -10.03 0.00 -0.47
N GLU A 45 -9.88 -1.18 0.09
CA GLU A 45 -8.75 -2.05 -0.25
C GLU A 45 -8.74 -2.24 -1.77
N PRO A 46 -7.58 -2.15 -2.42
CA PRO A 46 -7.48 -2.27 -3.87
C PRO A 46 -7.99 -3.63 -4.31
N SER A 47 -9.19 -3.67 -4.87
CA SER A 47 -9.74 -4.90 -5.45
C SER A 47 -8.88 -5.31 -6.63
N ALA A 48 -8.16 -6.43 -6.48
CA ALA A 48 -7.33 -6.98 -7.54
C ALA A 48 -8.16 -7.17 -8.82
N GLY A 49 -7.82 -6.41 -9.87
CA GLY A 49 -8.46 -6.51 -11.18
C GLY A 49 -9.41 -5.36 -11.56
N GLN A 50 -9.71 -4.43 -10.66
CA GLN A 50 -10.43 -3.20 -11.01
C GLN A 50 -9.45 -2.12 -11.50
N GLN A 51 -9.91 -1.31 -12.46
CA GLN A 51 -9.16 -0.14 -12.91
C GLN A 51 -9.20 0.93 -11.81
N GLN A 52 -8.03 1.38 -11.40
CA GLN A 52 -7.84 2.37 -10.33
C GLN A 52 -6.83 3.42 -10.74
N THR A 53 -6.80 4.52 -9.98
CA THR A 53 -5.88 5.62 -10.17
C THR A 53 -4.89 5.66 -9.02
N TYR A 54 -3.61 5.76 -9.37
CA TYR A 54 -2.47 5.81 -8.46
C TYR A 54 -1.70 7.10 -8.69
N GLU A 55 -1.26 7.76 -7.65
CA GLU A 55 -0.45 8.97 -7.74
C GLU A 55 0.91 8.75 -7.12
N GLY A 56 1.96 9.08 -7.85
CA GLY A 56 3.31 8.88 -7.34
C GLY A 56 4.37 9.40 -8.29
N MET A 57 5.63 9.11 -7.96
CA MET A 57 6.77 9.41 -8.82
C MET A 57 7.02 8.23 -9.74
N VAL A 58 7.06 8.48 -11.04
CA VAL A 58 7.50 7.48 -12.03
C VAL A 58 9.00 7.37 -11.99
N THR A 59 9.50 6.21 -11.68
CA THR A 59 10.91 5.89 -11.50
C THR A 59 11.26 4.55 -12.16
N ASP A 60 12.38 3.96 -11.79
CA ASP A 60 12.79 2.62 -12.17
C ASP A 60 12.82 1.68 -10.95
N ALA A 61 12.63 0.39 -11.18
CA ALA A 61 12.53 -0.63 -10.16
C ALA A 61 13.84 -0.83 -9.35
N ARG A 62 14.99 -0.40 -9.89
CA ARG A 62 16.29 -0.54 -9.23
C ARG A 62 16.54 0.55 -8.21
N CYS A 63 16.23 1.81 -8.56
CA CYS A 63 16.49 2.97 -7.71
C CYS A 63 15.29 3.30 -6.81
N GLY A 64 14.06 3.05 -7.25
CA GLY A 64 12.86 3.41 -6.51
C GLY A 64 12.83 4.89 -6.17
N ALA A 65 12.57 5.21 -4.89
CA ALA A 65 12.60 6.58 -4.38
C ALA A 65 14.03 7.15 -4.22
N LYS A 66 15.04 6.29 -4.23
CA LYS A 66 16.45 6.68 -3.95
C LYS A 66 17.18 6.96 -5.25
N HIS A 67 17.03 8.15 -5.80
CA HIS A 67 17.86 8.57 -6.92
C HIS A 67 19.28 8.88 -6.45
N GLN A 68 20.29 8.40 -7.21
CA GLN A 68 21.67 8.73 -6.95
C GLN A 68 21.96 10.19 -7.35
N SER A 69 21.54 11.14 -6.53
CA SER A 69 21.84 12.56 -6.69
C SER A 69 23.34 12.85 -6.58
N SER A 70 24.13 11.93 -6.02
CA SER A 70 25.59 12.02 -5.86
C SER A 70 26.38 12.14 -7.17
N ILE A 71 25.76 11.92 -8.34
CA ILE A 71 26.44 11.98 -9.64
C ILE A 71 25.94 13.19 -10.47
N GLY A 72 25.24 14.14 -9.88
CA GLY A 72 24.71 15.32 -10.57
C GLY A 72 23.62 15.00 -11.62
N LYS A 73 23.04 13.81 -11.59
CA LYS A 73 21.94 13.40 -12.48
C LYS A 73 20.61 13.76 -11.86
N THR A 74 19.69 14.25 -12.69
CA THR A 74 18.31 14.44 -12.28
C THR A 74 17.60 13.09 -12.10
N ALA A 75 16.47 13.06 -11.38
CA ALA A 75 15.63 11.89 -11.26
C ALA A 75 15.21 11.33 -12.64
N THR A 76 14.91 12.24 -13.56
CA THR A 76 14.57 11.90 -14.95
C THR A 76 15.72 11.21 -15.68
N ASP A 77 16.95 11.74 -15.59
CA ASP A 77 18.11 11.16 -16.25
C ASP A 77 18.47 9.80 -15.67
N CYS A 78 18.40 9.68 -14.33
CA CYS A 78 18.65 8.42 -13.64
C CYS A 78 17.64 7.35 -14.06
N THR A 79 16.35 7.65 -13.98
CA THR A 79 15.29 6.71 -14.38
C THR A 79 15.44 6.26 -15.83
N ARG A 80 15.65 7.20 -16.76
CA ARG A 80 15.82 6.89 -18.18
C ARG A 80 17.05 6.02 -18.46
N ALA A 81 18.16 6.30 -17.78
CA ALA A 81 19.38 5.51 -17.92
C ALA A 81 19.19 4.09 -17.41
N CYS A 82 18.56 3.91 -16.25
CA CYS A 82 18.30 2.60 -15.67
C CYS A 82 17.32 1.77 -16.52
N VAL A 83 16.25 2.40 -17.02
CA VAL A 83 15.31 1.72 -17.92
C VAL A 83 15.97 1.35 -19.25
N HIS A 84 16.82 2.23 -19.80
CA HIS A 84 17.61 1.89 -21.00
C HIS A 84 18.55 0.71 -20.76
N ALA A 85 19.06 0.56 -19.53
CA ALA A 85 19.89 -0.58 -19.11
C ALA A 85 19.07 -1.84 -18.72
N GLY A 86 17.75 -1.87 -18.99
CA GLY A 86 16.88 -3.03 -18.78
C GLY A 86 16.11 -3.07 -17.46
N SER A 87 16.12 -1.99 -16.65
CA SER A 87 15.24 -1.89 -15.50
C SER A 87 13.79 -1.63 -15.94
N GLN A 88 12.83 -2.17 -15.20
CA GLN A 88 11.41 -1.85 -15.42
C GLN A 88 11.08 -0.46 -14.87
N PHE A 89 10.05 0.19 -15.42
CA PHE A 89 9.45 1.36 -14.80
C PHE A 89 8.74 0.96 -13.50
N ALA A 90 8.75 1.87 -12.53
CA ALA A 90 8.05 1.72 -11.27
C ALA A 90 7.36 3.03 -10.87
N LEU A 91 6.30 2.94 -10.08
CA LEU A 91 5.64 4.05 -9.42
C LEU A 91 5.96 3.99 -7.92
N VAL A 92 6.45 5.07 -7.36
CA VAL A 92 6.62 5.23 -5.91
C VAL A 92 5.50 6.12 -5.38
N ASP A 93 4.66 5.53 -4.54
CA ASP A 93 3.56 6.18 -3.83
C ASP A 93 3.77 6.02 -2.32
N GLY A 94 4.31 7.04 -1.68
CA GLY A 94 4.75 6.96 -0.29
C GLY A 94 5.76 5.83 -0.08
N ASP A 95 5.39 4.87 0.75
CA ASP A 95 6.22 3.69 1.06
C ASP A 95 6.02 2.52 0.08
N ASN A 96 5.04 2.63 -0.81
CA ASN A 96 4.73 1.60 -1.79
C ASN A 96 5.50 1.81 -3.09
N THR A 97 5.94 0.71 -3.69
CA THR A 97 6.58 0.72 -5.01
C THR A 97 5.90 -0.33 -5.89
N TYR A 98 5.30 0.11 -6.97
CA TYR A 98 4.61 -0.75 -7.94
C TYR A 98 5.41 -0.81 -9.24
N LEU A 99 5.51 -1.99 -9.83
CA LEU A 99 6.03 -2.13 -11.19
C LEU A 99 4.99 -1.62 -12.19
N LEU A 100 5.44 -0.98 -13.27
CA LEU A 100 4.58 -0.46 -14.32
C LEU A 100 4.79 -1.23 -15.62
N GLU A 101 3.71 -1.74 -16.19
CA GLU A 101 3.69 -2.45 -17.47
C GLU A 101 2.76 -1.76 -18.47
N GLY A 102 3.18 -1.68 -19.72
CA GLY A 102 2.46 -0.98 -20.78
C GLY A 102 2.90 0.47 -20.92
N HIS A 103 2.45 1.12 -21.99
CA HIS A 103 2.63 2.54 -22.28
C HIS A 103 4.08 3.08 -22.14
N PRO A 104 5.11 2.41 -22.74
CA PRO A 104 6.51 2.74 -22.50
C PRO A 104 6.89 4.16 -22.95
N THR A 105 6.23 4.69 -23.96
CA THR A 105 6.49 6.06 -24.47
C THR A 105 6.05 7.10 -23.45
N GLU A 106 4.84 6.97 -22.92
CA GLU A 106 4.26 7.89 -21.94
C GLU A 106 5.01 7.79 -20.60
N LEU A 107 5.36 6.57 -20.16
CA LEU A 107 6.17 6.35 -18.97
C LEU A 107 7.56 6.98 -19.10
N LYS A 108 8.19 6.90 -20.28
CA LYS A 108 9.47 7.55 -20.55
C LYS A 108 9.37 9.08 -20.49
N GLN A 109 8.23 9.66 -20.90
CA GLN A 109 7.98 11.09 -20.79
C GLN A 109 7.72 11.52 -19.34
N ALA A 110 7.12 10.65 -18.54
CA ALA A 110 6.83 10.87 -17.13
C ALA A 110 8.01 10.52 -16.20
N ALA A 111 9.10 9.95 -16.73
CA ALA A 111 10.26 9.50 -15.94
C ALA A 111 10.82 10.60 -15.03
N GLY A 112 10.91 10.32 -13.73
CA GLY A 112 11.38 11.24 -12.71
C GLY A 112 10.39 12.32 -12.30
N LEU A 113 9.13 12.23 -12.74
CA LEU A 113 8.08 13.21 -12.46
C LEU A 113 6.95 12.58 -11.65
N ARG A 114 6.27 13.40 -10.83
CA ARG A 114 4.99 13.00 -10.24
C ARG A 114 3.95 12.87 -11.34
N SER A 115 3.20 11.79 -11.25
CA SER A 115 2.22 11.44 -12.29
C SER A 115 1.06 10.70 -11.68
N THR A 116 -0.08 10.81 -12.34
CA THR A 116 -1.27 10.01 -12.10
C THR A 116 -1.26 8.85 -13.10
N ILE A 117 -1.28 7.63 -12.60
CA ILE A 117 -1.32 6.39 -13.38
C ILE A 117 -2.70 5.77 -13.21
N THR A 118 -3.42 5.57 -14.30
CA THR A 118 -4.64 4.76 -14.29
C THR A 118 -4.31 3.37 -14.81
N GLY A 119 -4.70 2.34 -14.06
CA GLY A 119 -4.35 0.97 -14.41
C GLY A 119 -5.02 -0.07 -13.54
N THR A 120 -4.69 -1.32 -13.78
CA THR A 120 -5.13 -2.47 -12.99
C THR A 120 -3.98 -3.06 -12.21
N LEU A 121 -4.10 -3.14 -10.87
CA LEU A 121 -3.11 -3.75 -10.01
C LEU A 121 -3.30 -5.27 -9.94
N ARG A 122 -2.21 -6.01 -10.16
CA ARG A 122 -2.12 -7.44 -9.93
C ARG A 122 -0.83 -7.75 -9.17
N GLY A 123 -0.97 -8.20 -7.92
CA GLY A 123 0.19 -8.34 -7.03
C GLY A 123 0.85 -6.98 -6.81
N ASN A 124 2.08 -6.82 -7.30
CA ASN A 124 2.85 -5.58 -7.20
C ASN A 124 3.03 -4.88 -8.56
N THR A 125 2.27 -5.26 -9.57
CA THR A 125 2.38 -4.74 -10.93
C THR A 125 1.09 -4.06 -11.35
N ILE A 126 1.20 -2.82 -11.84
CA ILE A 126 0.12 -2.06 -12.45
C ILE A 126 0.22 -2.20 -13.96
N THR A 127 -0.78 -2.83 -14.59
CA THR A 127 -0.97 -2.73 -16.03
C THR A 127 -1.55 -1.36 -16.34
N VAL A 128 -0.75 -0.53 -16.98
CA VAL A 128 -1.06 0.90 -17.24
C VAL A 128 -2.04 1.05 -18.38
N PHE A 129 -3.06 1.90 -18.21
CA PHE A 129 -3.98 2.32 -19.26
C PHE A 129 -3.72 3.78 -19.69
N SER A 130 -3.36 4.64 -18.74
CA SER A 130 -3.04 6.02 -19.03
C SER A 130 -2.04 6.60 -18.04
N VAL A 131 -1.31 7.62 -18.50
CA VAL A 131 -0.31 8.36 -17.72
C VAL A 131 -0.59 9.85 -17.88
N ALA A 132 -0.81 10.55 -16.77
CA ALA A 132 -0.95 12.00 -16.74
C ALA A 132 0.12 12.59 -15.80
N ARG A 133 0.86 13.59 -16.25
CA ARG A 133 1.83 14.32 -15.42
C ARG A 133 1.10 15.37 -14.59
N ILE A 134 1.49 15.50 -13.32
CA ILE A 134 0.94 16.49 -12.39
C ILE A 134 1.97 17.61 -12.16
#